data_2f74bef7282544b78bb1699a3eb296ca
#
_entry.id   2f74bef7282544b78bb1699a3eb296ca
#
_cell.length_a   1.000
_cell.length_b   1.000
_cell.length_c   1.000
_cell.angle_alpha   90.00
_cell.angle_beta   90.00
_cell.angle_gamma   90.00
#
_symmetry.space_group_name_H-M   'P 1'
#
loop_
_entity.id
_entity.type
_entity.pdbx_description
1 polymer ?
#
loop_
_entity_poly.entity_id
_entity_poly.type
_entity_poly.pdbx_seq_one_letter_code
_entity_poly.pdbx_strand_id
1 'polypeptide(L)'
;MERIKNIDVGLVYNLWDDYAAACNTGDLDRWLSLWIDDGIQMPPGAPRRVGKAEIRREMQPLFDLFDTSKLIIHTEEVRILGDRAYSHGTYTFEMTPKEGGETKSYSGKFLDILEKQVDGSWKIAIDCHNYNGPSG
;
A
#
# COMPACT_ATOMS: atom_id res chain seq x y z
N MET A 1 25.13 11.73 8.22
CA MET A 1 23.75 11.60 8.04
C MET A 1 23.32 10.59 7.00
N GLU A 2 24.22 10.17 6.10
CA GLU A 2 23.89 9.08 5.19
C GLU A 2 23.51 7.79 5.91
N ARG A 3 24.17 7.50 7.03
CA ARG A 3 23.87 6.31 7.84
C ARG A 3 22.43 6.32 8.34
N ILE A 4 21.91 7.50 8.77
CA ILE A 4 20.51 7.65 9.20
C ILE A 4 19.58 7.48 8.02
N LYS A 5 19.92 8.08 6.87
CA LYS A 5 19.13 7.94 5.64
C LYS A 5 19.05 6.50 5.17
N ASN A 6 20.14 5.73 5.29
CA ASN A 6 20.15 4.33 4.90
C ASN A 6 19.24 3.48 5.79
N ILE A 7 19.20 3.77 7.09
CA ILE A 7 18.30 3.09 8.03
C ILE A 7 16.84 3.39 7.64
N ASP A 8 16.52 4.66 7.41
CA ASP A 8 15.16 5.05 7.04
C ASP A 8 14.74 4.45 5.69
N VAL A 9 15.63 4.42 4.71
CA VAL A 9 15.36 3.77 3.42
C VAL A 9 15.00 2.30 3.64
N GLY A 10 15.77 1.58 4.45
CA GLY A 10 15.49 0.19 4.77
C GLY A 10 14.14 0.00 5.45
N LEU A 11 13.77 0.90 6.37
CA LEU A 11 12.49 0.85 7.05
C LEU A 11 11.33 1.05 6.07
N VAL A 12 11.49 1.90 5.07
CA VAL A 12 10.44 2.10 4.05
C VAL A 12 10.32 0.86 3.16
N TYR A 13 11.43 0.23 2.76
CA TYR A 13 11.36 -1.04 2.04
C TYR A 13 10.64 -2.10 2.87
N ASN A 14 10.92 -2.18 4.17
CA ASN A 14 10.23 -3.10 5.08
C ASN A 14 8.73 -2.80 5.17
N LEU A 15 8.35 -1.53 5.13
CA LEU A 15 6.95 -1.15 5.13
C LEU A 15 6.21 -1.73 3.91
N TRP A 16 6.83 -1.68 2.73
CA TRP A 16 6.24 -2.26 1.54
C TRP A 16 6.17 -3.77 1.60
N ASP A 17 7.17 -4.43 2.20
CA ASP A 17 7.11 -5.87 2.46
C ASP A 17 5.95 -6.21 3.39
N ASP A 18 5.74 -5.42 4.44
CA ASP A 18 4.62 -5.60 5.37
C ASP A 18 3.27 -5.34 4.70
N TYR A 19 3.21 -4.34 3.82
CA TYR A 19 2.02 -4.03 3.04
C TYR A 19 1.60 -5.25 2.20
N ALA A 20 2.53 -5.79 1.45
CA ALA A 20 2.27 -6.97 0.62
C ALA A 20 1.89 -8.18 1.49
N ALA A 21 2.60 -8.40 2.59
CA ALA A 21 2.31 -9.52 3.49
C ALA A 21 0.92 -9.41 4.10
N ALA A 22 0.51 -8.21 4.52
CA ALA A 22 -0.83 -7.99 5.09
C ALA A 22 -1.93 -8.27 4.05
N CYS A 23 -1.75 -7.79 2.83
CA CYS A 23 -2.69 -8.09 1.73
C CYS A 23 -2.73 -9.58 1.44
N ASN A 24 -1.56 -10.21 1.32
CA ASN A 24 -1.44 -11.61 0.92
C ASN A 24 -1.98 -12.58 1.97
N THR A 25 -2.01 -12.17 3.24
CA THR A 25 -2.59 -12.96 4.32
C THR A 25 -4.02 -12.54 4.68
N GLY A 26 -4.56 -11.52 4.01
CA GLY A 26 -5.91 -11.04 4.26
C GLY A 26 -6.08 -10.34 5.61
N ASP A 27 -5.03 -9.71 6.12
CA ASP A 27 -5.02 -9.09 7.44
C ASP A 27 -5.23 -7.58 7.32
N LEU A 28 -6.48 -7.16 7.31
CA LEU A 28 -6.85 -5.75 7.16
C LEU A 28 -6.35 -4.89 8.32
N ASP A 29 -6.40 -5.38 9.54
CA ASP A 29 -5.93 -4.63 10.70
C ASP A 29 -4.42 -4.36 10.60
N ARG A 30 -3.64 -5.36 10.22
CA ARG A 30 -2.22 -5.20 9.98
C ARG A 30 -1.95 -4.20 8.86
N TRP A 31 -2.69 -4.30 7.77
CA TRP A 31 -2.56 -3.38 6.64
C TRP A 31 -2.84 -1.94 7.05
N LEU A 32 -3.93 -1.71 7.81
CA LEU A 32 -4.28 -0.36 8.30
C LEU A 32 -3.28 0.18 9.32
N SER A 33 -2.59 -0.70 10.05
CA SER A 33 -1.56 -0.26 10.99
C SER A 33 -0.37 0.43 10.32
N LEU A 34 -0.23 0.28 9.01
CA LEU A 34 0.84 0.90 8.23
C LEU A 34 0.51 2.34 7.81
N TRP A 35 -0.68 2.82 8.14
CA TRP A 35 -1.19 4.14 7.74
C TRP A 35 -1.23 5.10 8.93
N ILE A 36 -1.09 6.42 8.65
CA ILE A 36 -1.43 7.43 9.66
C ILE A 36 -2.96 7.52 9.78
N ASP A 37 -3.44 8.05 10.91
CA ASP A 37 -4.88 8.09 11.19
C ASP A 37 -5.68 8.89 10.15
N ASP A 38 -5.13 9.98 9.66
CA ASP A 38 -5.74 10.83 8.63
C ASP A 38 -5.17 10.61 7.24
N GLY A 39 -4.69 9.40 6.97
CA GLY A 39 -4.14 9.04 5.66
C GLY A 39 -5.15 9.18 4.53
N ILE A 40 -4.63 9.34 3.32
CA ILE A 40 -5.44 9.52 2.12
C ILE A 40 -5.10 8.39 1.14
N GLN A 41 -6.11 7.67 0.70
CA GLN A 41 -5.97 6.65 -0.33
C GLN A 41 -6.58 7.17 -1.63
N MET A 42 -5.81 7.14 -2.70
CA MET A 42 -6.22 7.54 -4.04
C MET A 42 -6.17 6.33 -4.97
N PRO A 43 -7.22 5.49 -4.95
CA PRO A 43 -7.22 4.27 -5.76
C PRO A 43 -7.61 4.55 -7.20
N PRO A 44 -7.30 3.65 -8.14
CA PRO A 44 -7.78 3.79 -9.49
C PRO A 44 -9.29 3.55 -9.59
N GLY A 45 -9.96 4.33 -10.41
CA GLY A 45 -11.37 4.12 -10.74
C GLY A 45 -12.37 4.41 -9.63
N ALA A 46 -11.95 5.10 -8.55
CA ALA A 46 -12.83 5.42 -7.43
C ALA A 46 -12.44 6.77 -6.83
N PRO A 47 -13.34 7.44 -6.10
CA PRO A 47 -12.98 8.65 -5.37
C PRO A 47 -11.94 8.38 -4.29
N ARG A 48 -11.17 9.41 -3.93
CA ARG A 48 -10.22 9.29 -2.84
C ARG A 48 -10.95 9.01 -1.52
N ARG A 49 -10.24 8.37 -0.60
CA ARG A 49 -10.73 8.04 0.73
C ARG A 49 -9.87 8.76 1.77
N VAL A 50 -10.50 9.45 2.70
CA VAL A 50 -9.79 10.28 3.68
C VAL A 50 -10.01 9.70 5.08
N GLY A 51 -8.92 9.33 5.74
CA GLY A 51 -8.93 8.80 7.10
C GLY A 51 -9.08 7.29 7.15
N LYS A 52 -8.51 6.69 8.21
CA LYS A 52 -8.52 5.22 8.38
C LYS A 52 -9.92 4.63 8.41
N ALA A 53 -10.88 5.31 9.02
CA ALA A 53 -12.25 4.79 9.12
C ALA A 53 -12.88 4.64 7.73
N GLU A 54 -12.72 5.64 6.88
CA GLU A 54 -13.25 5.60 5.52
C GLU A 54 -12.50 4.57 4.67
N ILE A 55 -11.17 4.52 4.80
CA ILE A 55 -10.35 3.54 4.09
C ILE A 55 -10.76 2.12 4.50
N ARG A 56 -10.96 1.87 5.82
CA ARG A 56 -11.42 0.57 6.31
C ARG A 56 -12.75 0.19 5.69
N ARG A 57 -13.70 1.11 5.71
CA ARG A 57 -15.06 0.85 5.18
C ARG A 57 -15.01 0.41 3.72
N GLU A 58 -14.15 1.05 2.93
CA GLU A 58 -14.05 0.75 1.49
C GLU A 58 -13.20 -0.49 1.19
N MET A 59 -12.22 -0.78 2.04
CA MET A 59 -11.33 -1.93 1.82
C MET A 59 -11.87 -3.23 2.43
N GLN A 60 -12.74 -3.15 3.45
CA GLN A 60 -13.27 -4.33 4.12
C GLN A 60 -13.90 -5.32 3.14
N PRO A 61 -14.78 -4.89 2.20
CA PRO A 61 -15.37 -5.82 1.24
C PRO A 61 -14.33 -6.52 0.37
N LEU A 62 -13.25 -5.83 -0.01
CA LEU A 62 -12.19 -6.45 -0.81
C LEU A 62 -11.51 -7.58 -0.03
N PHE A 63 -11.17 -7.33 1.22
CA PHE A 63 -10.54 -8.34 2.08
C PHE A 63 -11.49 -9.50 2.39
N ASP A 64 -12.78 -9.21 2.54
CA ASP A 64 -13.78 -10.24 2.88
C ASP A 64 -14.14 -11.13 1.69
N LEU A 65 -14.22 -10.57 0.49
CA LEU A 65 -14.81 -11.24 -0.66
C LEU A 65 -13.78 -11.82 -1.64
N PHE A 66 -12.54 -11.34 -1.58
CA PHE A 66 -11.52 -11.75 -2.56
C PHE A 66 -10.28 -12.31 -1.89
N ASP A 67 -9.68 -13.30 -2.56
CA ASP A 67 -8.33 -13.74 -2.29
C ASP A 67 -7.38 -12.79 -3.04
N THR A 68 -6.51 -12.12 -2.30
CA THR A 68 -5.52 -11.18 -2.83
C THR A 68 -4.10 -11.64 -2.46
N SER A 69 -3.87 -12.96 -2.46
CA SER A 69 -2.64 -13.58 -1.94
C SER A 69 -1.44 -13.44 -2.86
N LYS A 70 -1.55 -12.70 -3.98
CA LYS A 70 -0.49 -12.60 -4.99
C LYS A 70 -0.11 -11.15 -5.30
N LEU A 71 -0.16 -10.26 -4.31
CA LEU A 71 0.36 -8.91 -4.47
C LEU A 71 1.88 -8.94 -4.42
N ILE A 72 2.50 -8.42 -5.47
CA ILE A 72 3.95 -8.22 -5.56
C ILE A 72 4.20 -6.75 -5.78
N ILE A 73 4.98 -6.14 -4.89
CA ILE A 73 5.36 -4.73 -4.99
C ILE A 73 6.84 -4.66 -5.36
N HIS A 74 7.14 -3.94 -6.41
CA HIS A 74 8.52 -3.66 -6.83
C HIS A 74 8.80 -2.18 -6.60
N THR A 75 9.47 -1.88 -5.49
CA THR A 75 9.84 -0.52 -5.12
C THR A 75 11.08 -0.10 -5.93
N GLU A 76 10.95 0.96 -6.69
CA GLU A 76 12.04 1.46 -7.54
C GLU A 76 12.86 2.53 -6.85
N GLU A 77 12.22 3.39 -6.04
CA GLU A 77 12.93 4.46 -5.35
C GLU A 77 12.28 4.76 -3.99
N VAL A 78 13.13 5.06 -3.02
CA VAL A 78 12.75 5.65 -1.73
C VAL A 78 13.62 6.87 -1.53
N ARG A 79 13.01 8.05 -1.36
CA ARG A 79 13.74 9.28 -1.09
C ARG A 79 13.29 9.86 0.23
N ILE A 80 14.24 10.05 1.15
CA ILE A 80 13.97 10.59 2.49
C ILE A 80 14.18 12.12 2.46
N LEU A 81 13.17 12.86 2.94
CA LEU A 81 13.14 14.31 2.98
C LEU A 81 12.79 14.74 4.41
N GLY A 82 13.73 14.60 5.35
CA GLY A 82 13.49 14.86 6.76
C GLY A 82 12.54 13.83 7.37
N ASP A 83 11.40 14.26 7.87
CA ASP A 83 10.38 13.39 8.46
C ASP A 83 9.31 12.97 7.43
N ARG A 84 9.54 13.25 6.16
CA ARG A 84 8.71 12.82 5.04
C ARG A 84 9.56 12.00 4.08
N ALA A 85 8.89 11.18 3.30
CA ALA A 85 9.54 10.44 2.22
C ALA A 85 8.57 10.27 1.07
N TYR A 86 9.11 10.10 -0.14
CA TYR A 86 8.31 9.55 -1.22
C TYR A 86 8.89 8.22 -1.65
N SER A 87 8.02 7.38 -2.17
CA SER A 87 8.40 6.09 -2.71
C SER A 87 7.57 5.81 -3.94
N HIS A 88 8.18 5.29 -4.99
CA HIS A 88 7.43 4.89 -6.17
C HIS A 88 7.95 3.56 -6.68
N GLY A 89 7.11 2.92 -7.46
CA GLY A 89 7.41 1.64 -8.05
C GLY A 89 6.23 1.08 -8.82
N THR A 90 6.27 -0.21 -9.06
CA THR A 90 5.26 -0.94 -9.79
C THR A 90 4.69 -2.05 -8.91
N TYR A 91 3.54 -2.57 -9.30
CA TYR A 91 2.94 -3.70 -8.60
C TYR A 91 2.15 -4.57 -9.58
N THR A 92 1.98 -5.82 -9.18
CA THR A 92 1.06 -6.75 -9.81
C THR A 92 0.26 -7.45 -8.74
N PHE A 93 -0.98 -7.79 -9.04
CA PHE A 93 -1.77 -8.64 -8.14
C PHE A 93 -2.86 -9.36 -8.91
N GLU A 94 -3.39 -10.40 -8.28
CA GLU A 94 -4.54 -11.14 -8.78
C GLU A 94 -5.65 -11.08 -7.75
N MET A 95 -6.90 -11.00 -8.22
CA MET A 95 -8.09 -11.05 -7.37
C MET A 95 -8.93 -12.23 -7.80
N THR A 96 -9.20 -13.13 -6.88
CA THR A 96 -10.08 -14.28 -7.09
C THR A 96 -11.20 -14.22 -6.07
N PRO A 97 -12.49 -14.23 -6.49
CA PRO A 97 -13.58 -14.30 -5.53
C PRO A 97 -13.45 -15.54 -4.64
N LYS A 98 -13.59 -15.38 -3.33
CA LYS A 98 -13.48 -16.49 -2.38
C LYS A 98 -14.55 -17.57 -2.62
N GLU A 99 -15.72 -17.15 -3.12
CA GLU A 99 -16.81 -18.07 -3.45
C GLU A 99 -16.63 -18.81 -4.78
N GLY A 100 -15.54 -18.52 -5.48
CA GLY A 100 -15.26 -19.08 -6.80
C GLY A 100 -15.60 -18.12 -7.91
N GLY A 101 -14.97 -18.32 -9.05
CA GLY A 101 -15.15 -17.46 -10.20
C GLY A 101 -13.83 -17.12 -10.86
N GLU A 102 -13.88 -16.23 -11.80
CA GLU A 102 -12.73 -15.85 -12.61
C GLU A 102 -11.72 -15.04 -11.82
N THR A 103 -10.44 -15.38 -11.96
CA THR A 103 -9.34 -14.59 -11.45
C THR A 103 -9.07 -13.42 -12.40
N LYS A 104 -8.96 -12.22 -11.85
CA LYS A 104 -8.56 -11.04 -12.61
C LYS A 104 -7.17 -10.61 -12.20
N SER A 105 -6.34 -10.28 -13.19
CA SER A 105 -4.96 -9.83 -12.97
C SER A 105 -4.84 -8.34 -13.25
N TYR A 106 -4.07 -7.67 -12.41
CA TYR A 106 -3.84 -6.23 -12.50
C TYR A 106 -2.36 -5.95 -12.45
N SER A 107 -1.95 -4.91 -13.15
CA SER A 107 -0.61 -4.33 -12.99
C SER A 107 -0.72 -2.82 -13.00
N GLY A 108 0.18 -2.17 -12.27
CA GLY A 108 0.14 -0.73 -12.17
C GLY A 108 1.40 -0.14 -11.57
N LYS A 109 1.29 1.11 -11.19
CA LYS A 109 2.37 1.88 -10.60
C LYS A 109 1.82 2.76 -9.49
N PHE A 110 2.72 3.15 -8.59
CA PHE A 110 2.35 3.96 -7.44
C PHE A 110 3.39 5.05 -7.16
N LEU A 111 2.92 6.12 -6.55
CA LEU A 111 3.75 7.16 -5.95
C LEU A 111 3.11 7.52 -4.62
N ASP A 112 3.80 7.22 -3.53
CA ASP A 112 3.28 7.39 -2.19
C ASP A 112 4.10 8.39 -1.38
N ILE A 113 3.43 9.08 -0.47
CA ILE A 113 4.04 9.95 0.52
C ILE A 113 3.96 9.27 1.88
N LEU A 114 5.08 9.27 2.60
CA LEU A 114 5.24 8.60 3.89
C LEU A 114 5.64 9.60 4.96
N GLU A 115 5.28 9.34 6.22
CA GLU A 115 5.62 10.18 7.36
C GLU A 115 6.33 9.36 8.43
N LYS A 116 7.41 9.92 8.94
CA LYS A 116 8.13 9.34 10.06
C LYS A 116 7.40 9.67 11.36
N GLN A 117 7.15 8.64 12.16
CA GLN A 117 6.45 8.75 13.42
C GLN A 117 7.42 9.06 14.56
N VAL A 118 6.89 9.45 15.70
CA VAL A 118 7.67 9.78 16.90
C VAL A 118 8.56 8.62 17.33
N ASP A 119 8.08 7.39 17.16
CA ASP A 119 8.84 6.17 17.53
C ASP A 119 9.88 5.77 16.48
N GLY A 120 10.02 6.55 15.40
CA GLY A 120 10.98 6.29 14.32
C GLY A 120 10.46 5.40 13.20
N SER A 121 9.26 4.84 13.34
CA SER A 121 8.65 4.07 12.27
C SER A 121 8.12 4.97 11.16
N TRP A 122 7.90 4.41 9.99
CA TRP A 122 7.32 5.12 8.85
C TRP A 122 5.90 4.62 8.61
N LYS A 123 5.01 5.52 8.25
CA LYS A 123 3.62 5.18 7.92
C LYS A 123 3.19 5.90 6.65
N ILE A 124 2.19 5.34 5.98
CA ILE A 124 1.65 5.89 4.74
C ILE A 124 0.77 7.09 5.08
N ALA A 125 1.09 8.23 4.49
CA ALA A 125 0.27 9.43 4.57
C ALA A 125 -0.65 9.57 3.37
N ILE A 126 -0.12 9.34 2.16
CA ILE A 126 -0.91 9.36 0.93
C ILE A 126 -0.48 8.16 0.09
N ASP A 127 -1.44 7.35 -0.29
CA ASP A 127 -1.24 6.24 -1.23
C ASP A 127 -1.93 6.60 -2.54
N CYS A 128 -1.17 6.71 -3.61
CA CYS A 128 -1.71 7.02 -4.93
C CYS A 128 -1.22 5.98 -5.92
N HIS A 129 -2.15 5.23 -6.48
CA HIS A 129 -1.79 4.21 -7.46
C HIS A 129 -2.79 4.17 -8.60
N ASN A 130 -2.35 3.62 -9.72
CA ASN A 130 -3.18 3.50 -10.90
C ASN A 130 -2.78 2.25 -11.69
N TYR A 131 -3.65 1.85 -12.60
CA TYR A 131 -3.43 0.68 -13.44
C TYR A 131 -2.74 1.06 -14.75
N ASN A 132 -2.00 0.10 -15.33
CA ASN A 132 -1.39 0.28 -16.64
C ASN A 132 -2.42 0.17 -17.77
N GLY A 133 -3.54 -0.51 -17.50
CA GLY A 133 -4.59 -0.71 -18.46
C GLY A 133 -5.75 -1.50 -17.84
N PRO A 134 -6.70 -1.97 -18.62
CA PRO A 134 -7.80 -2.80 -18.11
C PRO A 134 -7.25 -4.08 -17.48
N SER A 135 -8.02 -4.66 -16.55
CA SER A 135 -7.71 -5.98 -15.98
C SER A 135 -7.66 -7.03 -17.08
N GLY A 136 -6.62 -7.85 -17.07
CA GLY A 136 -6.42 -8.81 -18.15
C GLY A 136 -6.59 -10.23 -17.76
#